data_05e4b0f30672823b87993a9d04e18e24
#
_entry.id   05e4b0f30672823b87993a9d04e18e24
#
_cell.length_a   1.000
_cell.length_b   1.000
_cell.length_c   1.000
_cell.angle_alpha   90.00
_cell.angle_beta   90.00
_cell.angle_gamma   90.00
#
_symmetry.space_group_name_H-M   'P 1'
#
loop_
_entity.id
_entity.type
_entity.pdbx_description
1 polymer ?
#
loop_
_entity_poly.entity_id
_entity_poly.type
_entity_poly.pdbx_seq_one_letter_code
_entity_poly.pdbx_strand_id
1 'polypeptide(L)'
;MSKINQIEKALQEIDATKFHKLLDAYLTKKISYPIHSNGTKIGEDKPTKGTPDSYIILEDGKYIFIEYTAQKTNIAEKFLKDLEKCFDEEKTGIKAVQINKILLACNSDLNPQEIKQFIDYCSSKNVVCEFFGNSYFIFILYTSMS
;
A
#
# COMPACT_ATOMS: atom_id res chain seq x y z
N MET A 1 -29.24 -6.60 3.69
CA MET A 1 -28.01 -6.17 3.00
C MET A 1 -27.10 -7.39 2.78
N SER A 2 -26.58 -7.56 1.59
CA SER A 2 -25.69 -8.68 1.30
C SER A 2 -24.36 -8.53 2.03
N LYS A 3 -23.65 -9.67 2.21
CA LYS A 3 -22.33 -9.67 2.84
C LYS A 3 -21.34 -8.80 2.05
N ILE A 4 -21.40 -8.84 0.71
CA ILE A 4 -20.54 -8.01 -0.14
C ILE A 4 -20.80 -6.53 0.11
N ASN A 5 -22.08 -6.13 0.19
CA ASN A 5 -22.44 -4.74 0.46
C ASN A 5 -21.96 -4.27 1.83
N GLN A 6 -22.01 -5.15 2.82
CA GLN A 6 -21.53 -4.84 4.16
C GLN A 6 -20.01 -4.61 4.17
N ILE A 7 -19.27 -5.45 3.45
CA ILE A 7 -17.81 -5.31 3.31
C ILE A 7 -17.47 -4.02 2.59
N GLU A 8 -18.14 -3.73 1.48
CA GLU A 8 -17.94 -2.52 0.71
C GLU A 8 -18.15 -1.26 1.56
N LYS A 9 -19.25 -1.24 2.31
CA LYS A 9 -19.56 -0.13 3.20
C LYS A 9 -18.49 0.06 4.27
N ALA A 10 -18.05 -1.05 4.89
CA ALA A 10 -17.00 -0.99 5.91
C ALA A 10 -15.69 -0.45 5.35
N LEU A 11 -15.30 -0.87 4.14
CA LEU A 11 -14.08 -0.37 3.49
C LEU A 11 -14.18 1.11 3.15
N GLN A 12 -15.36 1.59 2.75
CA GLN A 12 -15.55 3.01 2.42
C GLN A 12 -15.52 3.90 3.65
N GLU A 13 -15.89 3.38 4.82
CA GLU A 13 -15.95 4.15 6.05
C GLU A 13 -14.66 4.07 6.89
N ILE A 14 -13.75 3.17 6.56
CA ILE A 14 -12.53 2.96 7.33
C ILE A 14 -11.60 4.17 7.21
N ASP A 15 -11.00 4.59 8.33
CA ASP A 15 -10.01 5.66 8.30
C ASP A 15 -8.62 5.14 7.86
N ALA A 16 -7.73 6.08 7.56
CA ALA A 16 -6.40 5.75 7.04
C ALA A 16 -5.59 4.85 8.00
N THR A 17 -5.64 5.13 9.31
CA THR A 17 -4.89 4.36 10.28
C THR A 17 -5.37 2.92 10.37
N LYS A 18 -6.70 2.73 10.42
CA LYS A 18 -7.29 1.39 10.47
C LYS A 18 -7.06 0.62 9.17
N PHE A 19 -7.14 1.31 8.04
CA PHE A 19 -6.87 0.70 6.73
C PHE A 19 -5.42 0.21 6.65
N HIS A 20 -4.47 1.02 7.10
CA HIS A 20 -3.06 0.66 7.15
C HIS A 20 -2.85 -0.61 8.00
N LYS A 21 -3.41 -0.64 9.21
CA LYS A 21 -3.30 -1.79 10.11
C LYS A 21 -3.91 -3.05 9.51
N LEU A 22 -5.08 -2.92 8.89
CA LEU A 22 -5.75 -4.05 8.25
C LEU A 22 -4.88 -4.64 7.12
N LEU A 23 -4.32 -3.78 6.29
CA LEU A 23 -3.50 -4.22 5.16
C LEU A 23 -2.17 -4.81 5.62
N ASP A 24 -1.52 -4.23 6.63
CA ASP A 24 -0.31 -4.82 7.19
C ASP A 24 -0.58 -6.24 7.72
N ALA A 25 -1.68 -6.43 8.42
CA ALA A 25 -2.06 -7.74 8.93
C ALA A 25 -2.31 -8.74 7.79
N TYR A 26 -3.03 -8.31 6.77
CA TYR A 26 -3.33 -9.14 5.61
C TYR A 26 -2.06 -9.54 4.85
N LEU A 27 -1.19 -8.57 4.59
CA LEU A 27 0.04 -8.81 3.83
C LEU A 27 1.02 -9.66 4.61
N THR A 28 1.12 -9.48 5.93
CA THR A 28 1.95 -10.33 6.78
C THR A 28 1.56 -11.79 6.62
N LYS A 29 0.25 -12.06 6.62
CA LYS A 29 -0.27 -13.42 6.46
C LYS A 29 -0.02 -13.96 5.06
N LYS A 30 -0.22 -13.13 4.04
CA LYS A 30 -0.11 -13.54 2.64
C LYS A 30 1.34 -13.78 2.21
N ILE A 31 2.25 -12.90 2.60
CA ILE A 31 3.64 -12.92 2.12
C ILE A 31 4.52 -13.76 3.03
N SER A 32 4.11 -13.99 4.28
CA SER A 32 4.86 -14.75 5.27
C SER A 32 6.20 -14.12 5.66
N TYR A 33 6.31 -12.79 5.54
CA TYR A 33 7.44 -12.00 6.00
C TYR A 33 6.95 -10.95 6.98
N PRO A 34 7.76 -10.57 7.99
CA PRO A 34 7.40 -9.48 8.89
C PRO A 34 7.26 -8.16 8.13
N ILE A 35 6.22 -7.41 8.45
CA ILE A 35 6.01 -6.07 7.90
C ILE A 35 6.43 -5.06 8.95
N HIS A 36 7.30 -4.13 8.55
CA HIS A 36 7.74 -3.02 9.38
C HIS A 36 6.94 -1.79 8.99
N SER A 37 6.29 -1.14 9.95
CA SER A 37 5.46 0.02 9.70
C SER A 37 6.17 1.30 10.11
N ASN A 38 6.20 2.27 9.20
CA ASN A 38 6.65 3.63 9.51
C ASN A 38 5.47 4.56 9.81
N GLY A 39 4.24 4.08 9.60
CA GLY A 39 3.04 4.89 9.70
C GLY A 39 2.56 5.14 11.11
N THR A 40 2.98 4.34 12.08
CA THR A 40 2.51 4.44 13.47
C THR A 40 3.61 4.00 14.42
N LYS A 41 3.92 4.83 15.42
CA LYS A 41 4.82 4.42 16.49
C LYS A 41 4.06 3.66 17.56
N ILE A 42 4.75 2.72 18.20
CA ILE A 42 4.19 1.97 19.33
C ILE A 42 3.82 2.95 20.44
N GLY A 43 2.57 2.89 20.92
CA GLY A 43 2.08 3.73 22.00
C GLY A 43 1.61 5.10 21.60
N GLU A 44 1.64 5.44 20.31
CA GLU A 44 1.13 6.71 19.80
C GLU A 44 -0.11 6.49 18.95
N ASP A 45 -1.10 7.37 19.08
CA ASP A 45 -2.33 7.31 18.29
C ASP A 45 -2.22 8.00 16.94
N LYS A 46 -1.18 8.81 16.76
CA LYS A 46 -1.00 9.59 15.53
C LYS A 46 -0.02 8.89 14.58
N PRO A 47 -0.33 8.86 13.27
CA PRO A 47 0.64 8.35 12.29
C PRO A 47 1.90 9.20 12.29
N THR A 48 3.05 8.56 12.16
CA THR A 48 4.32 9.27 11.99
C THR A 48 4.57 9.50 10.50
N LYS A 49 5.29 10.58 10.19
CA LYS A 49 5.68 10.85 8.81
C LYS A 49 6.90 10.01 8.47
N GLY A 50 6.70 8.93 7.77
CA GLY A 50 7.77 8.06 7.29
C GLY A 50 7.51 7.63 5.86
N THR A 51 8.54 7.39 5.11
CA THR A 51 8.47 6.86 3.75
C THR A 51 9.37 5.63 3.67
N PRO A 52 8.85 4.50 3.19
CA PRO A 52 7.46 4.22 2.84
C PRO A 52 6.57 4.03 4.09
N ASP A 53 5.25 3.94 3.89
CA ASP A 53 4.32 3.67 4.99
C ASP A 53 4.66 2.37 5.70
N SER A 54 4.91 1.32 4.93
CA SER A 54 5.36 0.03 5.44
C SER A 54 6.38 -0.59 4.49
N TYR A 55 7.19 -1.50 4.98
CA TYR A 55 8.17 -2.19 4.14
C TYR A 55 8.45 -3.59 4.65
N ILE A 56 8.95 -4.42 3.73
CA ILE A 56 9.36 -5.80 4.00
C ILE A 56 10.79 -5.93 3.55
N ILE A 57 11.62 -6.64 4.34
CA ILE A 57 12.99 -6.96 3.96
C ILE A 57 13.03 -8.42 3.51
N LEU A 58 13.42 -8.65 2.27
CA LEU A 58 13.51 -10.00 1.70
C LEU A 58 14.82 -10.68 2.07
N GLU A 59 14.89 -11.98 1.82
CA GLU A 59 16.09 -12.79 2.14
C GLU A 59 17.36 -12.29 1.44
N ASP A 60 17.21 -11.76 0.23
CA ASP A 60 18.33 -11.23 -0.55
C ASP A 60 18.73 -9.81 -0.14
N GLY A 61 18.08 -9.25 0.88
CA GLY A 61 18.36 -7.90 1.36
C GLY A 61 17.62 -6.80 0.62
N LYS A 62 16.83 -7.15 -0.40
CA LYS A 62 16.02 -6.17 -1.11
C LYS A 62 14.73 -5.88 -0.35
N TYR A 63 14.09 -4.78 -0.70
CA TYR A 63 12.93 -4.25 0.01
C TYR A 63 11.68 -4.32 -0.86
N ILE A 64 10.55 -4.59 -0.23
CA ILE A 64 9.24 -4.30 -0.81
C ILE A 64 8.69 -3.10 -0.05
N PHE A 65 8.38 -2.02 -0.76
CA PHE A 65 7.77 -0.83 -0.17
C PHE A 65 6.27 -0.87 -0.37
N ILE A 66 5.52 -0.40 0.62
CA ILE A 66 4.06 -0.43 0.60
C ILE A 66 3.54 0.95 0.96
N GLU A 67 2.67 1.51 0.12
CA GLU A 67 2.03 2.80 0.35
C GLU A 67 0.51 2.60 0.40
N TYR A 68 -0.13 3.24 1.36
CA TYR A 68 -1.58 3.12 1.59
C TYR A 68 -2.23 4.49 1.51
N THR A 69 -3.49 4.52 1.06
CA THR A 69 -4.33 5.70 1.25
C THR A 69 -5.80 5.30 1.37
N ALA A 70 -6.52 5.98 2.24
CA ALA A 70 -7.97 5.93 2.32
C ALA A 70 -8.59 7.23 1.77
N GLN A 71 -7.78 8.05 1.12
CA GLN A 71 -8.20 9.30 0.50
C GLN A 71 -9.22 9.02 -0.61
N LYS A 72 -10.21 9.90 -0.75
CA LYS A 72 -11.31 9.69 -1.71
C LYS A 72 -11.13 10.45 -3.02
N THR A 73 -10.27 11.47 -3.03
CA THR A 73 -10.03 12.30 -4.21
C THR A 73 -8.53 12.44 -4.45
N ASN A 74 -8.15 12.72 -5.69
CA ASN A 74 -6.76 12.95 -6.10
C ASN A 74 -5.82 11.79 -5.70
N ILE A 75 -6.33 10.57 -5.79
CA ILE A 75 -5.61 9.38 -5.35
C ILE A 75 -4.39 9.13 -6.23
N ALA A 76 -4.55 9.22 -7.55
CA ALA A 76 -3.44 9.00 -8.48
C ALA A 76 -2.31 10.00 -8.24
N GLU A 77 -2.65 11.27 -8.04
CA GLU A 77 -1.69 12.33 -7.74
C GLU A 77 -0.93 12.05 -6.45
N LYS A 78 -1.67 11.60 -5.41
CA LYS A 78 -1.06 11.23 -4.14
C LYS A 78 -0.07 10.08 -4.30
N PHE A 79 -0.46 9.02 -5.01
CA PHE A 79 0.42 7.88 -5.22
C PHE A 79 1.65 8.23 -6.02
N LEU A 80 1.53 9.11 -7.03
CA LEU A 80 2.71 9.53 -7.79
C LEU A 80 3.70 10.29 -6.91
N LYS A 81 3.20 11.13 -6.00
CA LYS A 81 4.06 11.81 -5.02
C LYS A 81 4.70 10.82 -4.05
N ASP A 82 3.94 9.83 -3.60
CA ASP A 82 4.47 8.79 -2.72
C ASP A 82 5.56 7.98 -3.42
N LEU A 83 5.37 7.66 -4.70
CA LEU A 83 6.39 6.97 -5.50
C LEU A 83 7.67 7.79 -5.64
N GLU A 84 7.55 9.09 -5.88
CA GLU A 84 8.71 9.98 -5.92
C GLU A 84 9.50 9.92 -4.63
N LYS A 85 8.80 9.91 -3.48
CA LYS A 85 9.44 9.81 -2.17
C LYS A 85 10.10 8.46 -1.96
N CYS A 86 9.49 7.38 -2.47
CA CYS A 86 10.07 6.04 -2.37
C CYS A 86 11.43 5.94 -3.06
N PHE A 87 11.62 6.69 -4.13
CA PHE A 87 12.88 6.71 -4.88
C PHE A 87 13.84 7.81 -4.43
N ASP A 88 13.48 8.57 -3.40
CA ASP A 88 14.36 9.58 -2.81
C ASP A 88 15.24 8.92 -1.74
N GLU A 89 16.46 8.59 -2.11
CA GLU A 89 17.40 7.90 -1.23
C GLU A 89 17.66 8.66 0.07
N GLU A 90 17.64 9.98 0.04
CA GLU A 90 17.84 10.78 1.25
C GLU A 90 16.72 10.58 2.26
N LYS A 91 15.50 10.34 1.77
CA LYS A 91 14.34 10.11 2.64
C LYS A 91 14.24 8.68 3.14
N THR A 92 14.51 7.70 2.28
CA THR A 92 14.34 6.29 2.61
C THR A 92 15.62 5.65 3.17
N GLY A 93 16.78 6.14 2.77
CA GLY A 93 18.05 5.49 3.03
C GLY A 93 18.30 4.28 2.15
N ILE A 94 17.43 4.03 1.15
CA ILE A 94 17.47 2.83 0.31
C ILE A 94 17.64 3.25 -1.14
N LYS A 95 18.59 2.64 -1.83
CA LYS A 95 18.81 2.88 -3.26
C LYS A 95 17.76 2.16 -4.10
N ALA A 96 17.44 2.72 -5.27
CA ALA A 96 16.45 2.13 -6.16
C ALA A 96 16.78 0.66 -6.50
N VAL A 97 18.05 0.33 -6.67
CA VAL A 97 18.47 -1.05 -6.99
C VAL A 97 18.18 -2.03 -5.87
N GLN A 98 17.93 -1.55 -4.66
CA GLN A 98 17.58 -2.37 -3.51
C GLN A 98 16.08 -2.56 -3.34
N ILE A 99 15.27 -1.92 -4.17
CA ILE A 99 13.81 -2.04 -4.12
C ILE A 99 13.38 -3.13 -5.11
N ASN A 100 12.80 -4.20 -4.57
CA ASN A 100 12.27 -5.29 -5.39
C ASN A 100 10.97 -4.88 -6.09
N LYS A 101 10.01 -4.38 -5.30
CA LYS A 101 8.73 -3.90 -5.81
C LYS A 101 8.11 -2.89 -4.87
N ILE A 102 7.13 -2.16 -5.39
CA ILE A 102 6.31 -1.24 -4.60
C ILE A 102 4.86 -1.65 -4.75
N LEU A 103 4.16 -1.79 -3.62
CA LEU A 103 2.74 -2.11 -3.56
C LEU A 103 1.98 -0.84 -3.21
N LEU A 104 0.96 -0.52 -4.00
CA LEU A 104 0.08 0.62 -3.74
C LEU A 104 -1.30 0.08 -3.43
N ALA A 105 -1.89 0.52 -2.32
CA ALA A 105 -3.18 0.01 -1.88
C ALA A 105 -4.09 1.14 -1.43
N CYS A 106 -5.35 1.12 -1.89
CA CYS A 106 -6.36 2.09 -1.48
C CYS A 106 -7.73 1.44 -1.43
N ASN A 107 -8.68 2.11 -0.78
CA ASN A 107 -10.06 1.65 -0.70
C ASN A 107 -10.95 2.33 -1.74
N SER A 108 -10.39 2.59 -2.91
CA SER A 108 -11.08 3.10 -4.09
C SER A 108 -10.59 2.34 -5.30
N ASP A 109 -11.35 2.38 -6.40
CA ASP A 109 -10.90 1.82 -7.66
C ASP A 109 -10.38 2.96 -8.54
N LEU A 110 -9.31 2.69 -9.26
CA LEU A 110 -8.72 3.63 -10.22
C LEU A 110 -8.87 3.07 -11.63
N ASN A 111 -8.85 3.97 -12.63
CA ASN A 111 -8.95 3.53 -14.00
C ASN A 111 -7.61 2.98 -14.51
N PRO A 112 -7.63 2.19 -15.61
CA PRO A 112 -6.40 1.59 -16.13
C PRO A 112 -5.30 2.58 -16.47
N GLN A 113 -5.66 3.79 -16.91
CA GLN A 113 -4.68 4.81 -17.28
C GLN A 113 -3.91 5.31 -16.07
N GLU A 114 -4.60 5.51 -14.96
CA GLU A 114 -3.98 5.95 -13.71
C GLU A 114 -3.04 4.86 -13.18
N ILE A 115 -3.49 3.60 -13.19
CA ILE A 115 -2.67 2.47 -12.75
C ILE A 115 -1.43 2.33 -13.62
N LYS A 116 -1.58 2.53 -14.94
CA LYS A 116 -0.47 2.45 -15.89
C LYS A 116 0.61 3.50 -15.58
N GLN A 117 0.21 4.70 -15.14
CA GLN A 117 1.17 5.73 -14.76
C GLN A 117 2.10 5.26 -13.62
N PHE A 118 1.54 4.58 -12.63
CA PHE A 118 2.34 4.05 -11.52
C PHE A 118 3.31 2.98 -12.00
N ILE A 119 2.81 2.06 -12.81
CA ILE A 119 3.62 0.95 -13.34
C ILE A 119 4.76 1.49 -14.19
N ASP A 120 4.45 2.43 -15.08
CA ASP A 120 5.46 3.01 -15.97
C ASP A 120 6.52 3.81 -15.21
N TYR A 121 6.09 4.57 -14.20
CA TYR A 121 7.03 5.33 -13.37
C TYR A 121 8.02 4.40 -12.67
N CYS A 122 7.52 3.35 -12.03
CA CYS A 122 8.38 2.37 -11.36
C CYS A 122 9.25 1.60 -12.36
N SER A 123 8.69 1.25 -13.50
CA SER A 123 9.44 0.54 -14.56
C SER A 123 10.63 1.38 -15.06
N SER A 124 10.48 2.71 -15.10
CA SER A 124 11.59 3.60 -15.47
C SER A 124 12.75 3.53 -14.48
N LYS A 125 12.51 3.02 -13.28
CA LYS A 125 13.50 2.79 -12.24
C LYS A 125 13.87 1.32 -12.09
N ASN A 126 13.40 0.46 -13.01
CA ASN A 126 13.59 -0.99 -12.96
C ASN A 126 12.96 -1.64 -11.72
N VAL A 127 11.83 -1.11 -11.29
CA VAL A 127 11.09 -1.61 -10.12
C VAL A 127 9.68 -2.02 -10.56
N VAL A 128 9.21 -3.16 -10.04
CA VAL A 128 7.84 -3.64 -10.29
C VAL A 128 6.88 -2.88 -9.38
N CYS A 129 5.74 -2.46 -9.93
CA CYS A 129 4.67 -1.83 -9.14
C CYS A 129 3.40 -2.66 -9.27
N GLU A 130 2.75 -2.92 -8.14
CA GLU A 130 1.47 -3.59 -8.11
C GLU A 130 0.46 -2.69 -7.41
N PHE A 131 -0.77 -2.64 -7.94
CA PHE A 131 -1.85 -1.82 -7.40
C PHE A 131 -2.99 -2.71 -6.92
N PHE A 132 -3.50 -2.39 -5.73
CA PHE A 132 -4.64 -3.08 -5.13
C PHE A 132 -5.69 -2.05 -4.75
N GLY A 133 -6.84 -2.14 -5.41
CA GLY A 133 -7.95 -1.22 -5.17
C GLY A 133 -9.08 -1.86 -4.37
N ASN A 134 -10.19 -1.11 -4.29
CA ASN A 134 -11.34 -1.49 -3.48
C ASN A 134 -11.94 -2.85 -3.89
N SER A 135 -12.10 -3.10 -5.19
CA SER A 135 -12.67 -4.36 -5.69
C SER A 135 -11.83 -5.56 -5.30
N TYR A 136 -10.49 -5.42 -5.30
CA TYR A 136 -9.60 -6.49 -4.86
C TYR A 136 -9.83 -6.82 -3.39
N PHE A 137 -9.92 -5.82 -2.53
CA PHE A 137 -10.10 -6.03 -1.10
C PHE A 137 -11.48 -6.59 -0.76
N ILE A 138 -12.53 -6.17 -1.49
CA ILE A 138 -13.87 -6.76 -1.33
C ILE A 138 -13.80 -8.25 -1.62
N PHE A 139 -13.17 -8.64 -2.72
CA PHE A 139 -13.03 -10.04 -3.11
C PHE A 139 -12.29 -10.85 -2.05
N ILE A 140 -11.15 -10.34 -1.59
CA ILE A 140 -10.31 -11.03 -0.60
C ILE A 140 -11.05 -11.20 0.73
N LEU A 141 -11.67 -10.13 1.23
CA LEU A 141 -12.39 -10.19 2.50
C LEU A 141 -13.61 -11.12 2.41
N TYR A 142 -14.32 -11.05 1.29
CA TYR A 142 -15.48 -11.92 1.09
C TYR A 142 -15.09 -13.40 1.06
N THR A 143 -14.03 -13.75 0.35
CA THR A 143 -13.58 -15.14 0.24
C THR A 143 -12.99 -15.65 1.56
N SER A 144 -12.33 -14.81 2.33
CA SER A 144 -11.78 -15.22 3.62
C SER A 144 -12.82 -15.43 4.70
N MET A 145 -14.04 -14.92 4.50
CA MET A 145 -15.15 -15.05 5.43
C MET A 145 -16.07 -16.25 5.13
N SER A 146 -15.81 -16.96 4.05
CA SER A 146 -16.64 -18.11 3.65
C SER A 146 -16.27 -19.39 4.37
#